data_daa4f943432edd6a32329ff446e8a124
#
_entry.id   daa4f943432edd6a32329ff446e8a124
#
_cell.length_a   1.000
_cell.length_b   1.000
_cell.length_c   1.000
_cell.angle_alpha   90.00
_cell.angle_beta   90.00
_cell.angle_gamma   90.00
#
_symmetry.space_group_name_H-M   'P 1'
#
loop_
_entity.id
_entity.type
_entity.pdbx_description
1 polymer ?
#
loop_
_entity_poly.entity_id
_entity_poly.type
_entity_poly.pdbx_seq_one_letter_code
_entity_poly.pdbx_strand_id
1 'polypeptide(L)'
;MELLLQFLGLFLLLAGMWLGYRQWIRPHEATLTPGGRGLLILLLATLMGGFIGSPFWWMDQPLSFSWDLPPLASRMLGAAGWSFFVVTLLALRHPSYRRVRLILWLLLVYLAPLAGAIVLFHLDRFDFRAPITYGFFAVAIPMTLATLGYLIRQPHIMADEASDTLPANRVAQVWLPLVAIITGLWGIALFITDAGPSSLIWAWPGDLLSSRLIAVMLLTIAVGALYSFRYAGTANMMLVMIIVYSLGITIASVWNALYALPIKPFYAAVFGVIFLVSTILLLSNRSPRPLLTGTAS
;
A
#
# COMPACT_ATOMS: atom_id res chain seq x y z
N MET A 1 -19.48 7.76 23.02
CA MET A 1 -18.04 7.61 22.73
C MET A 1 -17.79 7.35 21.24
N GLU A 2 -18.55 6.48 20.61
CA GLU A 2 -18.41 6.13 19.18
C GLU A 2 -18.55 7.30 18.20
N LEU A 3 -19.63 8.08 18.34
CA LEU A 3 -19.84 9.30 17.54
C LEU A 3 -18.67 10.29 17.67
N LEU A 4 -18.11 10.45 18.87
CA LEU A 4 -16.97 11.33 19.09
C LEU A 4 -15.73 10.86 18.33
N LEU A 5 -15.45 9.54 18.31
CA LEU A 5 -14.33 8.96 17.56
C LEU A 5 -14.52 9.10 16.04
N GLN A 6 -15.75 8.95 15.55
CA GLN A 6 -16.07 9.16 14.13
C GLN A 6 -15.89 10.64 13.72
N PHE A 7 -16.38 11.59 14.55
CA PHE A 7 -16.17 13.02 14.30
C PHE A 7 -14.70 13.41 14.36
N LEU A 8 -13.94 12.86 15.33
CA LEU A 8 -12.50 13.09 15.43
C LEU A 8 -11.77 12.55 14.20
N GLY A 9 -12.11 11.35 13.75
CA GLY A 9 -11.55 10.75 12.54
C GLY A 9 -11.82 11.59 11.29
N LEU A 10 -13.06 12.04 11.12
CA LEU A 10 -13.44 12.92 10.02
C LEU A 10 -12.73 14.28 10.10
N PHE A 11 -12.63 14.88 11.28
CA PHE A 11 -11.89 16.12 11.49
C PHE A 11 -10.42 15.97 11.13
N LEU A 12 -9.76 14.90 11.60
CA LEU A 12 -8.36 14.60 11.28
C LEU A 12 -8.18 14.39 9.79
N LEU A 13 -9.11 13.71 9.12
CA LEU A 13 -9.09 13.51 7.67
C LEU A 13 -9.15 14.86 6.94
N LEU A 14 -10.12 15.71 7.25
CA LEU A 14 -10.31 17.00 6.60
C LEU A 14 -9.13 17.95 6.89
N ALA A 15 -8.67 18.02 8.13
CA ALA A 15 -7.50 18.81 8.52
C ALA A 15 -6.23 18.33 7.81
N GLY A 16 -6.00 17.01 7.77
CA GLY A 16 -4.89 16.40 7.06
C GLY A 16 -4.93 16.65 5.55
N MET A 17 -6.13 16.54 4.94
CA MET A 17 -6.35 16.89 3.53
C MET A 17 -6.03 18.36 3.24
N TRP A 18 -6.49 19.27 4.08
CA TRP A 18 -6.23 20.70 3.94
C TRP A 18 -4.73 21.03 4.09
N LEU A 19 -4.08 20.51 5.15
CA LEU A 19 -2.65 20.72 5.40
C LEU A 19 -1.80 20.13 4.27
N GLY A 20 -2.08 18.89 3.86
CA GLY A 20 -1.39 18.23 2.77
C GLY A 20 -1.58 18.95 1.44
N TYR A 21 -2.79 19.44 1.15
CA TYR A 21 -3.03 20.26 -0.03
C TYR A 21 -2.17 21.51 -0.02
N ARG A 22 -2.13 22.24 1.11
CA ARG A 22 -1.32 23.46 1.25
C ARG A 22 0.17 23.18 1.11
N GLN A 23 0.65 22.05 1.62
CA GLN A 23 2.08 21.74 1.66
C GLN A 23 2.60 21.14 0.36
N TRP A 24 1.86 20.27 -0.30
CA TRP A 24 2.36 19.48 -1.43
C TRP A 24 1.71 19.79 -2.78
N ILE A 25 0.49 20.31 -2.81
CA ILE A 25 -0.22 20.58 -4.07
C ILE A 25 -0.20 22.05 -4.42
N ARG A 26 -0.55 22.91 -3.47
CA ARG A 26 -0.63 24.37 -3.68
C ARG A 26 0.65 25.01 -4.25
N PRO A 27 1.88 24.63 -3.82
CA PRO A 27 3.10 25.19 -4.39
C PRO A 27 3.27 24.96 -5.89
N HIS A 28 2.64 23.91 -6.41
CA HIS A 28 2.70 23.52 -7.83
C HIS A 28 1.45 23.89 -8.63
N GLU A 29 0.48 24.56 -8.01
CA GLU A 29 -0.86 24.77 -8.57
C GLU A 29 -0.82 25.52 -9.91
N ALA A 30 0.09 26.47 -10.07
CA ALA A 30 0.26 27.25 -11.29
C ALA A 30 0.76 26.43 -12.50
N THR A 31 1.44 25.31 -12.26
CA THR A 31 2.02 24.44 -13.29
C THR A 31 1.17 23.19 -13.56
N LEU A 32 0.22 22.88 -12.67
CA LEU A 32 -0.62 21.70 -12.77
C LEU A 32 -1.85 21.95 -13.66
N THR A 33 -2.14 21.01 -14.56
CA THR A 33 -3.44 20.93 -15.22
C THR A 33 -4.53 20.59 -14.19
N PRO A 34 -5.83 20.88 -14.49
CA PRO A 34 -6.94 20.46 -13.62
C PRO A 34 -6.93 18.95 -13.34
N GLY A 35 -6.62 18.11 -14.36
CA GLY A 35 -6.47 16.66 -14.21
C GLY A 35 -5.30 16.28 -13.32
N GLY A 36 -4.15 16.94 -13.46
CA GLY A 36 -2.98 16.71 -12.61
C GLY A 36 -3.25 17.08 -11.15
N ARG A 37 -3.97 18.20 -10.90
CA ARG A 37 -4.42 18.59 -9.56
C ARG A 37 -5.33 17.54 -8.94
N GLY A 38 -6.35 17.08 -9.68
CA GLY A 38 -7.27 16.02 -9.22
C GLY A 38 -6.53 14.72 -8.90
N LEU A 39 -5.53 14.36 -9.70
CA LEU A 39 -4.68 13.19 -9.45
C LEU A 39 -3.87 13.32 -8.15
N LEU A 40 -3.24 14.46 -7.89
CA LEU A 40 -2.52 14.66 -6.62
C LEU A 40 -3.46 14.69 -5.40
N ILE A 41 -4.71 15.16 -5.57
CA ILE A 41 -5.75 15.07 -4.52
C ILE A 41 -6.12 13.60 -4.26
N LEU A 42 -6.23 12.75 -5.30
CA LEU A 42 -6.45 11.31 -5.13
C LEU A 42 -5.31 10.66 -4.32
N LEU A 43 -4.05 11.00 -4.63
CA LEU A 43 -2.90 10.52 -3.86
C LEU A 43 -2.96 11.00 -2.41
N LEU A 44 -3.32 12.26 -2.19
CA LEU A 44 -3.45 12.81 -0.85
C LEU A 44 -4.56 12.11 -0.06
N ALA A 45 -5.69 11.78 -0.69
CA ALA A 45 -6.75 10.99 -0.07
C ALA A 45 -6.26 9.57 0.30
N THR A 46 -5.47 8.93 -0.58
CA THR A 46 -4.84 7.64 -0.31
C THR A 46 -3.89 7.71 0.89
N LEU A 47 -3.06 8.74 0.93
CA LEU A 47 -2.13 8.98 2.03
C LEU A 47 -2.88 9.14 3.36
N MET A 48 -3.91 9.98 3.40
CA MET A 48 -4.70 10.24 4.61
C MET A 48 -5.50 9.01 5.04
N GLY A 49 -6.09 8.26 4.10
CA GLY A 49 -6.79 7.00 4.37
C GLY A 49 -5.86 5.97 4.99
N GLY A 50 -4.64 5.80 4.44
CA GLY A 50 -3.63 4.92 5.01
C GLY A 50 -3.16 5.36 6.39
N PHE A 51 -2.93 6.65 6.60
CA PHE A 51 -2.49 7.19 7.89
C PHE A 51 -3.53 7.02 8.99
N ILE A 52 -4.78 7.37 8.72
CA ILE A 52 -5.87 7.38 9.71
C ILE A 52 -6.43 5.97 9.90
N GLY A 53 -6.62 5.19 8.84
CA GLY A 53 -7.19 3.84 8.92
C GLY A 53 -6.29 2.83 9.60
N SER A 54 -4.98 2.90 9.36
CA SER A 54 -4.04 1.89 9.84
C SER A 54 -4.03 1.68 11.35
N PRO A 55 -4.03 2.70 12.22
CA PRO A 55 -4.11 2.50 13.66
C PRO A 55 -5.38 1.75 14.10
N PHE A 56 -6.53 2.07 13.51
CA PHE A 56 -7.79 1.40 13.84
C PHE A 56 -7.76 -0.08 13.44
N TRP A 57 -7.27 -0.38 12.24
CA TRP A 57 -7.09 -1.75 11.76
C TRP A 57 -6.05 -2.49 12.59
N TRP A 58 -4.95 -1.84 12.95
CA TRP A 58 -3.92 -2.45 13.79
C TRP A 58 -4.43 -2.85 15.17
N MET A 59 -5.24 -1.98 15.78
CA MET A 59 -5.85 -2.21 17.09
C MET A 59 -7.11 -3.09 17.03
N ASP A 60 -7.43 -3.63 15.85
CA ASP A 60 -8.57 -4.53 15.63
C ASP A 60 -9.90 -3.94 16.13
N GLN A 61 -10.13 -2.65 15.81
CA GLN A 61 -11.33 -1.95 16.26
C GLN A 61 -12.57 -2.40 15.48
N PRO A 62 -13.61 -2.95 16.12
CA PRO A 62 -14.77 -3.50 15.42
C PRO A 62 -15.48 -2.49 14.52
N LEU A 63 -15.49 -1.21 14.90
CA LEU A 63 -16.10 -0.12 14.13
C LEU A 63 -15.37 0.22 12.81
N SER A 64 -14.18 -0.33 12.59
CA SER A 64 -13.40 -0.10 11.37
C SER A 64 -13.66 -1.14 10.27
N PHE A 65 -14.49 -2.13 10.54
CA PHE A 65 -14.84 -3.20 9.61
C PHE A 65 -16.34 -3.37 9.46
N SER A 66 -16.74 -3.85 8.28
CA SER A 66 -18.11 -4.23 7.96
C SER A 66 -18.35 -5.73 8.08
N TRP A 67 -17.33 -6.51 8.41
CA TRP A 67 -17.34 -7.95 8.59
C TRP A 67 -16.31 -8.37 9.64
N ASP A 68 -16.48 -9.57 10.21
CA ASP A 68 -15.50 -10.11 11.15
C ASP A 68 -14.19 -10.44 10.43
N LEU A 69 -13.11 -9.87 10.92
CA LEU A 69 -11.77 -10.07 10.40
C LEU A 69 -10.89 -10.71 11.48
N PRO A 70 -10.15 -11.80 11.18
CA PRO A 70 -9.23 -12.38 12.15
C PRO A 70 -8.19 -11.36 12.62
N PRO A 71 -7.83 -11.31 13.94
CA PRO A 71 -6.96 -10.26 14.49
C PRO A 71 -5.62 -10.09 13.77
N LEU A 72 -5.03 -11.20 13.27
CA LEU A 72 -3.80 -11.11 12.48
C LEU A 72 -4.05 -10.48 11.12
N ALA A 73 -5.14 -10.82 10.44
CA ALA A 73 -5.50 -10.23 9.14
C ALA A 73 -5.80 -8.74 9.28
N SER A 74 -6.47 -8.32 10.37
CA SER A 74 -6.70 -6.92 10.72
C SER A 74 -5.38 -6.14 10.83
N ARG A 75 -4.39 -6.67 11.57
CA ARG A 75 -3.07 -6.05 11.69
C ARG A 75 -2.30 -6.03 10.37
N MET A 76 -2.43 -7.07 9.55
CA MET A 76 -1.85 -7.09 8.21
C MET A 76 -2.46 -6.00 7.31
N LEU A 77 -3.77 -5.74 7.43
CA LEU A 77 -4.43 -4.61 6.77
C LEU A 77 -3.90 -3.27 7.28
N GLY A 78 -3.68 -3.12 8.58
CA GLY A 78 -3.04 -1.94 9.17
C GLY A 78 -1.63 -1.72 8.60
N ALA A 79 -0.82 -2.78 8.48
CA ALA A 79 0.49 -2.72 7.85
C ALA A 79 0.41 -2.32 6.36
N ALA A 80 -0.60 -2.80 5.63
CA ALA A 80 -0.87 -2.39 4.25
C ALA A 80 -1.18 -0.90 4.17
N GLY A 81 -2.05 -0.37 5.02
CA GLY A 81 -2.38 1.06 5.06
C GLY A 81 -1.15 1.93 5.34
N TRP A 82 -0.30 1.57 6.32
CA TRP A 82 0.96 2.29 6.56
C TRP A 82 1.92 2.22 5.37
N SER A 83 2.00 1.10 4.67
CA SER A 83 2.86 0.98 3.50
C SER A 83 2.37 1.87 2.34
N PHE A 84 1.06 1.96 2.12
CA PHE A 84 0.46 2.92 1.19
C PHE A 84 0.70 4.37 1.63
N PHE A 85 0.53 4.67 2.92
CA PHE A 85 0.84 5.99 3.48
C PHE A 85 2.26 6.43 3.13
N VAL A 86 3.27 5.61 3.46
CA VAL A 86 4.68 5.99 3.28
C VAL A 86 5.04 6.11 1.81
N VAL A 87 4.64 5.15 0.95
CA VAL A 87 5.00 5.20 -0.47
C VAL A 87 4.30 6.36 -1.19
N THR A 88 3.06 6.68 -0.81
CA THR A 88 2.32 7.82 -1.37
C THR A 88 2.89 9.15 -0.90
N LEU A 89 3.36 9.24 0.36
CA LEU A 89 4.08 10.40 0.88
C LEU A 89 5.35 10.70 0.07
N LEU A 90 6.11 9.64 -0.27
CA LEU A 90 7.30 9.79 -1.12
C LEU A 90 6.95 10.31 -2.52
N ALA A 91 5.84 9.83 -3.10
CA ALA A 91 5.37 10.30 -4.40
C ALA A 91 4.89 11.77 -4.35
N LEU A 92 4.21 12.19 -3.27
CA LEU A 92 3.71 13.56 -3.12
C LEU A 92 4.82 14.58 -2.82
N ARG A 93 5.88 14.15 -2.13
CA ARG A 93 7.05 15.04 -1.87
C ARG A 93 7.82 15.37 -3.14
N HIS A 94 7.88 14.45 -4.07
CA HIS A 94 8.60 14.58 -5.33
C HIS A 94 7.75 13.99 -6.44
N PRO A 95 6.66 14.68 -6.84
CA PRO A 95 5.73 14.14 -7.81
C PRO A 95 6.36 14.12 -9.19
N SER A 96 6.62 12.91 -9.70
CA SER A 96 7.05 12.66 -11.07
C SER A 96 6.07 11.71 -11.75
N TYR A 97 6.10 11.67 -13.08
CA TYR A 97 5.23 10.79 -13.86
C TYR A 97 5.37 9.33 -13.44
N ARG A 98 6.60 8.82 -13.29
CA ARG A 98 6.85 7.41 -12.94
C ARG A 98 6.40 7.07 -11.52
N ARG A 99 6.68 7.95 -10.55
CA ARG A 99 6.31 7.74 -9.14
C ARG A 99 4.81 7.74 -8.95
N VAL A 100 4.12 8.71 -9.54
CA VAL A 100 2.67 8.80 -9.45
C VAL A 100 2.01 7.61 -10.16
N ARG A 101 2.52 7.22 -11.34
CA ARG A 101 2.01 6.06 -12.07
C ARG A 101 2.22 4.76 -11.30
N LEU A 102 3.31 4.62 -10.54
CA LEU A 102 3.50 3.51 -9.61
C LEU A 102 2.35 3.46 -8.60
N ILE A 103 2.03 4.58 -7.92
CA ILE A 103 0.93 4.60 -6.94
C ILE A 103 -0.41 4.23 -7.58
N LEU A 104 -0.68 4.71 -8.81
CA LEU A 104 -1.90 4.34 -9.52
C LEU A 104 -1.97 2.81 -9.80
N TRP A 105 -0.86 2.18 -10.20
CA TRP A 105 -0.83 0.73 -10.35
C TRP A 105 -1.05 -0.01 -9.04
N LEU A 106 -0.41 0.45 -7.94
CA LEU A 106 -0.60 -0.13 -6.62
C LEU A 106 -2.06 -0.05 -6.17
N LEU A 107 -2.69 1.12 -6.33
CA LEU A 107 -4.10 1.33 -6.00
C LEU A 107 -5.03 0.46 -6.85
N LEU A 108 -4.82 0.41 -8.16
CA LEU A 108 -5.69 -0.36 -9.06
C LEU A 108 -5.65 -1.85 -8.71
N VAL A 109 -4.44 -2.40 -8.53
CA VAL A 109 -4.27 -3.83 -8.21
C VAL A 109 -4.78 -4.17 -6.82
N TYR A 110 -4.72 -3.22 -5.87
CA TYR A 110 -5.28 -3.43 -4.54
C TYR A 110 -6.82 -3.35 -4.55
N LEU A 111 -7.38 -2.29 -5.13
CA LEU A 111 -8.80 -1.99 -4.99
C LEU A 111 -9.69 -2.75 -5.99
N ALA A 112 -9.29 -2.84 -7.26
CA ALA A 112 -10.18 -3.38 -8.29
C ALA A 112 -10.52 -4.88 -8.10
N PRO A 113 -9.54 -5.79 -7.85
CA PRO A 113 -9.87 -7.19 -7.60
C PRO A 113 -10.64 -7.39 -6.30
N LEU A 114 -10.31 -6.60 -5.24
CA LEU A 114 -11.01 -6.69 -3.96
C LEU A 114 -12.45 -6.22 -4.09
N ALA A 115 -12.68 -5.03 -4.66
CA ALA A 115 -14.02 -4.51 -4.87
C ALA A 115 -14.85 -5.42 -5.78
N GLY A 116 -14.23 -5.94 -6.86
CA GLY A 116 -14.88 -6.90 -7.75
C GLY A 116 -15.25 -8.20 -7.03
N ALA A 117 -14.34 -8.77 -6.25
CA ALA A 117 -14.61 -10.00 -5.48
C ALA A 117 -15.71 -9.78 -4.43
N ILE A 118 -15.71 -8.65 -3.74
CA ILE A 118 -16.76 -8.32 -2.76
C ILE A 118 -18.11 -8.20 -3.44
N VAL A 119 -18.21 -7.42 -4.51
CA VAL A 119 -19.49 -7.21 -5.22
C VAL A 119 -20.04 -8.49 -5.83
N LEU A 120 -19.18 -9.38 -6.34
CA LEU A 120 -19.59 -10.59 -7.01
C LEU A 120 -19.87 -11.77 -6.07
N PHE A 121 -19.18 -11.84 -4.91
CA PHE A 121 -19.14 -13.08 -4.12
C PHE A 121 -19.31 -12.89 -2.62
N HIS A 122 -19.28 -11.67 -2.07
CA HIS A 122 -19.20 -11.46 -0.63
C HIS A 122 -20.13 -10.36 -0.08
N LEU A 123 -21.13 -9.92 -0.84
CA LEU A 123 -22.09 -8.90 -0.36
C LEU A 123 -22.84 -9.36 0.88
N ASP A 124 -23.08 -10.66 1.02
CA ASP A 124 -23.74 -11.29 2.18
C ASP A 124 -22.94 -11.20 3.48
N ARG A 125 -21.63 -10.95 3.39
CA ARG A 125 -20.75 -10.79 4.56
C ARG A 125 -20.80 -9.38 5.16
N PHE A 126 -21.42 -8.42 4.47
CA PHE A 126 -21.43 -7.01 4.87
C PHE A 126 -22.71 -6.65 5.63
N ASP A 127 -22.55 -6.02 6.79
CA ASP A 127 -23.68 -5.44 7.51
C ASP A 127 -24.08 -4.09 6.88
N PHE A 128 -25.11 -4.10 6.05
CA PHE A 128 -25.68 -2.88 5.44
C PHE A 128 -26.45 -1.98 6.42
N ARG A 129 -26.54 -2.33 7.71
CA ARG A 129 -27.02 -1.40 8.76
C ARG A 129 -25.88 -0.58 9.33
N ALA A 130 -24.62 -1.04 9.18
CA ALA A 130 -23.46 -0.32 9.65
C ALA A 130 -23.04 0.79 8.68
N PRO A 131 -22.89 2.06 9.12
CA PRO A 131 -22.45 3.17 8.26
C PRO A 131 -21.09 2.94 7.61
N ILE A 132 -20.19 2.18 8.25
CA ILE A 132 -18.88 1.85 7.73
C ILE A 132 -18.95 1.09 6.40
N THR A 133 -19.98 0.26 6.19
CA THR A 133 -20.23 -0.46 4.94
C THR A 133 -20.37 0.52 3.77
N TYR A 134 -21.21 1.54 3.93
CA TYR A 134 -21.39 2.55 2.90
C TYR A 134 -20.11 3.39 2.69
N GLY A 135 -19.38 3.70 3.78
CA GLY A 135 -18.09 4.36 3.73
C GLY A 135 -17.07 3.55 2.92
N PHE A 136 -17.01 2.25 3.11
CA PHE A 136 -16.14 1.37 2.34
C PHE A 136 -16.46 1.42 0.84
N PHE A 137 -17.71 1.24 0.44
CA PHE A 137 -18.10 1.29 -0.98
C PHE A 137 -17.94 2.67 -1.60
N ALA A 138 -18.25 3.74 -0.84
CA ALA A 138 -18.09 5.13 -1.27
C ALA A 138 -16.60 5.51 -1.49
N VAL A 139 -15.67 4.79 -0.89
CA VAL A 139 -14.23 4.98 -1.12
C VAL A 139 -13.73 4.01 -2.19
N ALA A 140 -13.98 2.71 -2.03
CA ALA A 140 -13.37 1.67 -2.89
C ALA A 140 -13.75 1.80 -4.36
N ILE A 141 -15.04 2.03 -4.66
CA ILE A 141 -15.52 2.09 -6.05
C ILE A 141 -15.05 3.37 -6.75
N PRO A 142 -15.30 4.61 -6.21
CA PRO A 142 -14.83 5.82 -6.88
C PRO A 142 -13.31 5.90 -7.00
N MET A 143 -12.55 5.44 -5.99
CA MET A 143 -11.09 5.41 -6.08
C MET A 143 -10.60 4.45 -7.16
N THR A 144 -11.22 3.28 -7.32
CA THR A 144 -10.91 2.34 -8.41
C THR A 144 -11.15 2.99 -9.76
N LEU A 145 -12.32 3.59 -9.97
CA LEU A 145 -12.70 4.23 -11.23
C LEU A 145 -11.82 5.45 -11.54
N ALA A 146 -11.53 6.29 -10.54
CA ALA A 146 -10.63 7.43 -10.68
C ALA A 146 -9.22 6.99 -11.05
N THR A 147 -8.70 5.97 -10.37
CA THR A 147 -7.37 5.40 -10.62
C THR A 147 -7.27 4.86 -12.04
N LEU A 148 -8.26 4.10 -12.49
CA LEU A 148 -8.33 3.60 -13.87
C LEU A 148 -8.40 4.76 -14.87
N GLY A 149 -9.26 5.75 -14.63
CA GLY A 149 -9.39 6.95 -15.46
C GLY A 149 -8.07 7.71 -15.59
N TYR A 150 -7.31 7.89 -14.51
CA TYR A 150 -6.02 8.55 -14.54
C TYR A 150 -4.92 7.72 -15.21
N LEU A 151 -4.94 6.40 -15.09
CA LEU A 151 -4.03 5.53 -15.84
C LEU A 151 -4.25 5.60 -17.36
N ILE A 152 -5.50 5.75 -17.78
CA ILE A 152 -5.85 5.85 -19.21
C ILE A 152 -5.54 7.26 -19.75
N ARG A 153 -5.98 8.31 -19.05
CA ARG A 153 -5.87 9.71 -19.52
C ARG A 153 -4.51 10.34 -19.32
N GLN A 154 -3.72 9.83 -18.38
CA GLN A 154 -2.34 10.25 -18.08
C GLN A 154 -2.18 11.78 -18.05
N PRO A 155 -2.82 12.51 -17.13
CA PRO A 155 -2.72 13.95 -17.09
C PRO A 155 -1.26 14.38 -16.84
N HIS A 156 -0.85 15.48 -17.46
CA HIS A 156 0.47 16.04 -17.22
C HIS A 156 0.61 16.45 -15.75
N ILE A 157 1.66 15.97 -15.08
CA ILE A 157 1.98 16.29 -13.68
C ILE A 157 3.28 17.09 -13.69
N MET A 158 4.42 16.42 -13.63
CA MET A 158 5.77 16.98 -13.67
C MET A 158 6.68 16.03 -14.44
N ALA A 159 7.79 16.57 -14.93
CA ALA A 159 8.83 15.74 -15.54
C ALA A 159 9.43 14.77 -14.53
N ASP A 160 9.94 13.64 -15.01
CA ASP A 160 10.68 12.70 -14.18
C ASP A 160 11.96 13.37 -13.64
N GLU A 161 12.28 13.08 -12.39
CA GLU A 161 13.57 13.48 -11.80
C GLU A 161 14.71 12.60 -12.37
N ALA A 162 15.95 13.08 -12.22
CA ALA A 162 17.13 12.33 -12.64
C ALA A 162 17.18 10.91 -12.03
N SER A 163 16.79 10.78 -10.75
CA SER A 163 16.71 9.47 -10.07
C SER A 163 15.70 8.52 -10.70
N ASP A 164 14.67 9.03 -11.39
CA ASP A 164 13.63 8.23 -12.03
C ASP A 164 14.07 7.70 -13.40
N THR A 165 15.17 8.21 -13.95
CA THR A 165 15.77 7.76 -15.22
C THR A 165 17.02 6.92 -15.03
N LEU A 166 17.69 7.04 -13.88
CA LEU A 166 18.88 6.23 -13.55
C LEU A 166 18.48 4.76 -13.33
N PRO A 167 19.33 3.81 -13.76
CA PRO A 167 19.10 2.39 -13.50
C PRO A 167 19.17 2.11 -11.99
N ALA A 168 18.32 1.19 -11.54
CA ALA A 168 18.40 0.67 -10.18
C ALA A 168 19.69 -0.16 -9.98
N ASN A 169 20.11 -0.32 -8.72
CA ASN A 169 21.22 -1.21 -8.36
C ASN A 169 20.94 -2.64 -8.88
N ARG A 170 21.96 -3.31 -9.41
CA ARG A 170 21.86 -4.66 -9.97
C ARG A 170 21.21 -5.67 -9.00
N VAL A 171 21.53 -5.57 -7.70
CA VAL A 171 20.95 -6.47 -6.71
C VAL A 171 19.46 -6.19 -6.52
N ALA A 172 19.04 -4.91 -6.52
CA ALA A 172 17.62 -4.54 -6.49
C ALA A 172 16.87 -4.98 -7.76
N GLN A 173 17.54 -4.96 -8.93
CA GLN A 173 16.99 -5.47 -10.21
C GLN A 173 16.71 -6.98 -10.20
N VAL A 174 17.40 -7.75 -9.35
CA VAL A 174 17.16 -9.19 -9.16
C VAL A 174 16.17 -9.41 -8.00
N TRP A 175 16.34 -8.69 -6.91
CA TRP A 175 15.53 -8.85 -5.69
C TRP A 175 14.05 -8.53 -5.91
N LEU A 176 13.74 -7.39 -6.55
CA LEU A 176 12.36 -6.98 -6.76
C LEU A 176 11.57 -7.99 -7.63
N PRO A 177 12.08 -8.49 -8.78
CA PRO A 177 11.42 -9.57 -9.50
C PRO A 177 11.28 -10.86 -8.69
N LEU A 178 12.24 -11.23 -7.85
CA LEU A 178 12.13 -12.40 -6.97
C LEU A 178 10.98 -12.23 -5.97
N VAL A 179 10.91 -11.08 -5.29
CA VAL A 179 9.79 -10.74 -4.41
C VAL A 179 8.47 -10.76 -5.18
N ALA A 180 8.46 -10.23 -6.41
CA ALA A 180 7.27 -10.22 -7.24
C ALA A 180 6.77 -11.64 -7.58
N ILE A 181 7.67 -12.56 -7.91
CA ILE A 181 7.31 -13.96 -8.19
C ILE A 181 6.72 -14.62 -6.92
N ILE A 182 7.42 -14.50 -5.79
CA ILE A 182 6.97 -15.09 -4.52
C ILE A 182 5.60 -14.55 -4.12
N THR A 183 5.48 -13.22 -4.03
CA THR A 183 4.22 -12.58 -3.60
C THR A 183 3.11 -12.72 -4.63
N GLY A 184 3.44 -12.74 -5.92
CA GLY A 184 2.48 -12.92 -7.01
C GLY A 184 1.86 -14.32 -7.00
N LEU A 185 2.68 -15.37 -6.95
CA LEU A 185 2.20 -16.75 -6.88
C LEU A 185 1.40 -17.00 -5.60
N TRP A 186 1.89 -16.50 -4.47
CA TRP A 186 1.18 -16.60 -3.20
C TRP A 186 -0.15 -15.83 -3.21
N GLY A 187 -0.15 -14.61 -3.73
CA GLY A 187 -1.35 -13.79 -3.88
C GLY A 187 -2.39 -14.44 -4.81
N ILE A 188 -1.99 -15.00 -5.95
CA ILE A 188 -2.90 -15.73 -6.84
C ILE A 188 -3.51 -16.93 -6.11
N ALA A 189 -2.69 -17.72 -5.41
CA ALA A 189 -3.18 -18.89 -4.68
C ALA A 189 -4.23 -18.52 -3.62
N LEU A 190 -3.96 -17.51 -2.78
CA LEU A 190 -4.88 -17.02 -1.76
C LEU A 190 -6.14 -16.34 -2.34
N PHE A 191 -6.04 -15.75 -3.53
CA PHE A 191 -7.20 -15.11 -4.17
C PHE A 191 -8.22 -16.12 -4.71
N ILE A 192 -7.72 -17.24 -5.20
CA ILE A 192 -8.55 -18.29 -5.83
C ILE A 192 -9.25 -19.14 -4.78
N THR A 193 -8.56 -19.49 -3.68
CA THR A 193 -9.07 -20.40 -2.67
C THR A 193 -8.59 -20.05 -1.26
N ASP A 194 -9.38 -20.38 -0.25
CA ASP A 194 -9.05 -20.30 1.18
C ASP A 194 -8.64 -21.65 1.76
N ALA A 195 -8.76 -22.72 0.97
CA ALA A 195 -8.44 -24.09 1.36
C ALA A 195 -7.50 -24.73 0.35
N GLY A 196 -6.25 -24.81 0.71
CA GLY A 196 -5.21 -25.45 -0.09
C GLY A 196 -4.49 -26.55 0.66
N PRO A 197 -3.45 -27.17 0.05
CA PRO A 197 -2.77 -28.34 0.60
C PRO A 197 -1.95 -28.05 1.86
N SER A 198 -1.71 -26.77 2.21
CA SER A 198 -0.88 -26.39 3.35
C SER A 198 -1.46 -25.22 4.16
N SER A 199 -1.69 -25.45 5.45
CA SER A 199 -2.10 -24.39 6.41
C SER A 199 -1.03 -23.33 6.64
N LEU A 200 0.19 -23.53 6.14
CA LEU A 200 1.24 -22.51 6.19
C LEU A 200 0.92 -21.32 5.30
N ILE A 201 0.31 -21.57 4.15
CA ILE A 201 -0.08 -20.55 3.16
C ILE A 201 -1.54 -20.14 3.36
N TRP A 202 -2.45 -21.10 3.46
CA TRP A 202 -3.88 -20.88 3.69
C TRP A 202 -4.16 -20.72 5.18
N ALA A 203 -3.91 -19.51 5.66
CA ALA A 203 -3.90 -19.22 7.08
C ALA A 203 -5.30 -19.15 7.71
N TRP A 204 -6.33 -18.92 6.92
CA TRP A 204 -7.73 -18.74 7.37
C TRP A 204 -8.67 -19.62 6.55
N PRO A 205 -8.65 -20.94 6.72
CA PRO A 205 -9.54 -21.84 6.00
C PRO A 205 -11.01 -21.54 6.38
N GLY A 206 -11.89 -21.49 5.36
CA GLY A 206 -13.29 -21.11 5.52
C GLY A 206 -13.56 -19.60 5.49
N ASP A 207 -12.52 -18.77 5.36
CA ASP A 207 -12.66 -17.31 5.25
C ASP A 207 -11.98 -16.77 3.97
N LEU A 208 -12.66 -16.98 2.86
CA LEU A 208 -12.16 -16.57 1.54
C LEU A 208 -12.06 -15.05 1.40
N LEU A 209 -12.89 -14.27 2.10
CA LEU A 209 -12.81 -12.81 2.05
C LEU A 209 -11.52 -12.30 2.68
N SER A 210 -11.13 -12.80 3.87
CA SER A 210 -9.84 -12.47 4.50
C SER A 210 -8.67 -12.95 3.65
N SER A 211 -8.75 -14.14 3.05
CA SER A 211 -7.72 -14.63 2.14
C SER A 211 -7.54 -13.72 0.93
N ARG A 212 -8.63 -13.24 0.31
CA ARG A 212 -8.61 -12.29 -0.81
C ARG A 212 -8.07 -10.92 -0.41
N LEU A 213 -8.41 -10.44 0.78
CA LEU A 213 -7.87 -9.18 1.31
C LEU A 213 -6.34 -9.21 1.41
N ILE A 214 -5.78 -10.30 1.92
CA ILE A 214 -4.32 -10.46 1.99
C ILE A 214 -3.73 -10.69 0.58
N ALA A 215 -4.41 -11.48 -0.24
CA ALA A 215 -4.01 -11.76 -1.61
C ALA A 215 -3.82 -10.50 -2.45
N VAL A 216 -4.76 -9.55 -2.41
CA VAL A 216 -4.65 -8.31 -3.21
C VAL A 216 -3.46 -7.46 -2.77
N MET A 217 -3.08 -7.47 -1.49
CA MET A 217 -1.87 -6.79 -1.05
C MET A 217 -0.60 -7.47 -1.57
N LEU A 218 -0.53 -8.81 -1.58
CA LEU A 218 0.58 -9.56 -2.16
C LEU A 218 0.69 -9.31 -3.66
N LEU A 219 -0.42 -9.31 -4.39
CA LEU A 219 -0.48 -8.97 -5.81
C LEU A 219 -0.04 -7.52 -6.07
N THR A 220 -0.42 -6.60 -5.18
CA THR A 220 0.01 -5.19 -5.24
C THR A 220 1.53 -5.09 -5.13
N ILE A 221 2.14 -5.79 -4.17
CA ILE A 221 3.60 -5.85 -4.04
C ILE A 221 4.23 -6.45 -5.29
N ALA A 222 3.67 -7.54 -5.83
CA ALA A 222 4.18 -8.18 -7.04
C ALA A 222 4.19 -7.23 -8.24
N VAL A 223 3.06 -6.57 -8.53
CA VAL A 223 2.96 -5.64 -9.66
C VAL A 223 3.84 -4.41 -9.44
N GLY A 224 3.85 -3.84 -8.22
CA GLY A 224 4.70 -2.70 -7.89
C GLY A 224 6.20 -3.01 -8.04
N ALA A 225 6.63 -4.18 -7.60
CA ALA A 225 8.01 -4.64 -7.73
C ALA A 225 8.41 -4.85 -9.21
N LEU A 226 7.53 -5.45 -10.02
CA LEU A 226 7.76 -5.60 -11.47
C LEU A 226 7.75 -4.26 -12.22
N TYR A 227 6.93 -3.29 -11.80
CA TYR A 227 6.95 -1.95 -12.38
C TYR A 227 8.26 -1.22 -12.06
N SER A 228 8.82 -1.45 -10.87
CA SER A 228 9.83 -0.59 -10.25
C SER A 228 11.28 -1.07 -10.44
N PHE A 229 11.54 -2.33 -10.79
CA PHE A 229 12.88 -2.93 -10.71
C PHE A 229 13.94 -2.27 -11.60
N ARG A 230 13.54 -1.55 -12.66
CA ARG A 230 14.47 -0.96 -13.65
C ARG A 230 15.08 0.36 -13.23
N TYR A 231 14.34 1.21 -12.49
CA TYR A 231 14.70 2.60 -12.22
C TYR A 231 14.87 2.89 -10.75
N ALA A 232 15.95 3.59 -10.38
CA ALA A 232 16.36 3.81 -9.00
C ALA A 232 15.28 4.50 -8.16
N GLY A 233 14.60 5.53 -8.69
CA GLY A 233 13.57 6.28 -7.96
C GLY A 233 12.40 5.40 -7.54
N THR A 234 11.79 4.68 -8.49
CA THR A 234 10.66 3.77 -8.22
C THR A 234 11.09 2.52 -7.45
N ALA A 235 12.29 1.98 -7.70
CA ALA A 235 12.83 0.83 -6.97
C ALA A 235 12.99 1.15 -5.48
N ASN A 236 13.55 2.31 -5.13
CA ASN A 236 13.68 2.74 -3.75
C ASN A 236 12.32 2.95 -3.07
N MET A 237 11.34 3.55 -3.77
CA MET A 237 9.97 3.65 -3.26
C MET A 237 9.37 2.27 -2.98
N MET A 238 9.53 1.33 -3.88
CA MET A 238 9.00 -0.02 -3.71
C MET A 238 9.71 -0.78 -2.59
N LEU A 239 11.03 -0.64 -2.44
CA LEU A 239 11.76 -1.19 -1.30
C LEU A 239 11.23 -0.64 0.03
N VAL A 240 10.96 0.68 0.12
CA VAL A 240 10.35 1.28 1.32
C VAL A 240 8.97 0.70 1.60
N MET A 241 8.12 0.56 0.59
CA MET A 241 6.80 -0.06 0.76
C MET A 241 6.91 -1.50 1.29
N ILE A 242 7.79 -2.30 0.69
CA ILE A 242 8.05 -3.69 1.10
C ILE A 242 8.57 -3.74 2.54
N ILE A 243 9.51 -2.87 2.91
CA ILE A 243 10.06 -2.77 4.27
C ILE A 243 8.94 -2.50 5.28
N VAL A 244 8.11 -1.48 5.05
CA VAL A 244 7.03 -1.10 5.98
C VAL A 244 6.02 -2.23 6.13
N TYR A 245 5.59 -2.83 5.02
CA TYR A 245 4.63 -3.93 5.05
C TYR A 245 5.19 -5.17 5.75
N SER A 246 6.41 -5.58 5.38
CA SER A 246 7.05 -6.79 5.94
C SER A 246 7.36 -6.62 7.42
N LEU A 247 7.84 -5.44 7.83
CA LEU A 247 8.04 -5.11 9.25
C LEU A 247 6.71 -5.17 10.00
N GLY A 248 5.65 -4.59 9.44
CA GLY A 248 4.32 -4.62 10.03
C GLY A 248 3.83 -6.04 10.26
N ILE A 249 3.94 -6.94 9.27
CA ILE A 249 3.55 -8.36 9.43
C ILE A 249 4.39 -9.06 10.50
N THR A 250 5.71 -8.81 10.52
CA THR A 250 6.59 -9.40 11.52
C THR A 250 6.20 -8.94 12.93
N ILE A 251 5.98 -7.64 13.13
CA ILE A 251 5.53 -7.09 14.42
C ILE A 251 4.13 -7.63 14.77
N ALA A 252 3.18 -7.71 13.81
CA ALA A 252 1.85 -8.25 14.05
C ALA A 252 1.90 -9.71 14.53
N SER A 253 2.79 -10.51 13.95
CA SER A 253 2.99 -11.90 14.36
C SER A 253 3.57 -12.00 15.78
N VAL A 254 4.57 -11.18 16.12
CA VAL A 254 5.13 -11.09 17.48
C VAL A 254 4.07 -10.60 18.47
N TRP A 255 3.30 -9.58 18.10
CA TRP A 255 2.19 -9.08 18.93
C TRP A 255 1.16 -10.17 19.24
N ASN A 256 0.71 -10.91 18.22
CA ASN A 256 -0.21 -12.00 18.44
C ASN A 256 0.37 -13.08 19.37
N ALA A 257 1.66 -13.42 19.21
CA ALA A 257 2.34 -14.37 20.10
C ALA A 257 2.36 -13.89 21.56
N LEU A 258 2.67 -12.63 21.81
CA LEU A 258 2.71 -12.05 23.15
C LEU A 258 1.34 -12.04 23.86
N TYR A 259 0.27 -11.92 23.12
CA TYR A 259 -1.11 -11.91 23.64
C TYR A 259 -1.82 -13.25 23.51
N ALA A 260 -1.08 -14.34 23.28
CA ALA A 260 -1.61 -15.70 23.09
C ALA A 260 -2.71 -15.80 22.00
N LEU A 261 -2.67 -14.91 21.03
CA LEU A 261 -3.56 -14.95 19.85
C LEU A 261 -2.98 -15.89 18.78
N PRO A 262 -3.81 -16.39 17.85
CA PRO A 262 -3.32 -17.24 16.76
C PRO A 262 -2.21 -16.56 15.95
N ILE A 263 -1.11 -17.28 15.76
CA ILE A 263 0.05 -16.84 14.98
C ILE A 263 0.20 -17.69 13.73
N LYS A 264 0.91 -17.13 12.75
CA LYS A 264 1.31 -17.81 11.51
C LYS A 264 2.82 -17.69 11.35
N PRO A 265 3.62 -18.59 11.96
CA PRO A 265 5.08 -18.48 12.00
C PRO A 265 5.74 -18.38 10.62
N PHE A 266 5.16 -19.07 9.63
CA PHE A 266 5.64 -19.02 8.25
C PHE A 266 5.57 -17.61 7.66
N TYR A 267 4.46 -16.88 7.90
CA TYR A 267 4.34 -15.47 7.49
C TYR A 267 5.40 -14.60 8.16
N ALA A 268 5.59 -14.75 9.46
CA ALA A 268 6.61 -14.01 10.20
C ALA A 268 8.02 -14.27 9.65
N ALA A 269 8.37 -15.53 9.38
CA ALA A 269 9.67 -15.90 8.86
C ALA A 269 9.93 -15.35 7.45
N VAL A 270 9.00 -15.55 6.52
CA VAL A 270 9.15 -15.08 5.13
C VAL A 270 9.21 -13.56 5.07
N PHE A 271 8.28 -12.87 5.75
CA PHE A 271 8.28 -11.41 5.75
C PHE A 271 9.43 -10.81 6.56
N GLY A 272 9.92 -11.49 7.60
CA GLY A 272 11.15 -11.13 8.30
C GLY A 272 12.37 -11.13 7.38
N VAL A 273 12.52 -12.16 6.55
CA VAL A 273 13.59 -12.23 5.53
C VAL A 273 13.43 -11.12 4.48
N ILE A 274 12.21 -10.93 3.96
CA ILE A 274 11.93 -9.87 2.98
C ILE A 274 12.24 -8.48 3.57
N PHE A 275 11.88 -8.23 4.82
CA PHE A 275 12.21 -7.01 5.55
C PHE A 275 13.73 -6.77 5.63
N LEU A 276 14.47 -7.76 6.11
CA LEU A 276 15.92 -7.64 6.32
C LEU A 276 16.66 -7.39 5.00
N VAL A 277 16.39 -8.19 3.98
CA VAL A 277 17.06 -8.04 2.68
C VAL A 277 16.71 -6.71 2.02
N SER A 278 15.44 -6.31 2.03
CA SER A 278 15.00 -5.04 1.45
C SER A 278 15.60 -3.83 2.18
N THR A 279 15.76 -3.92 3.52
CA THR A 279 16.41 -2.88 4.32
C THR A 279 17.89 -2.75 3.97
N ILE A 280 18.62 -3.85 3.91
CA ILE A 280 20.04 -3.86 3.53
C ILE A 280 20.22 -3.23 2.14
N LEU A 281 19.37 -3.61 1.18
CA LEU A 281 19.42 -3.06 -0.17
C LEU A 281 19.12 -1.56 -0.21
N LEU A 282 18.12 -1.09 0.52
CA LEU A 282 17.80 0.34 0.57
C LEU A 282 18.95 1.15 1.18
N LEU A 283 19.60 0.62 2.21
CA LEU A 283 20.75 1.29 2.85
C LEU A 283 21.97 1.29 1.93
N SER A 284 22.22 0.21 1.19
CA SER A 284 23.33 0.11 0.24
C SER A 284 23.15 1.00 -0.99
N ASN A 285 21.89 1.31 -1.36
CA ASN A 285 21.58 2.23 -2.46
C ASN A 285 21.85 3.71 -2.13
N ARG A 286 22.10 4.05 -0.86
CA ARG A 286 22.58 5.37 -0.46
C ARG A 286 24.06 5.47 -0.81
N SER A 287 24.38 5.55 -2.13
CA SER A 287 25.75 5.77 -2.62
C SER A 287 26.36 7.02 -1.97
N PRO A 288 27.68 7.01 -1.66
CA PRO A 288 28.36 8.22 -1.23
C PRO A 288 28.17 9.29 -2.33
N ARG A 289 27.78 10.50 -1.94
CA ARG A 289 27.84 11.67 -2.83
C ARG A 289 29.23 11.64 -3.47
N PRO A 290 29.37 11.77 -4.80
CA PRO A 290 30.69 11.91 -5.38
C PRO A 290 31.33 13.09 -4.65
N LEU A 291 32.42 12.82 -3.95
CA LEU A 291 33.30 13.87 -3.46
C LEU A 291 33.60 14.72 -4.71
N LEU A 292 33.16 15.95 -4.72
CA LEU A 292 33.57 16.91 -5.70
C LEU A 292 35.10 16.98 -5.55
N THR A 293 35.82 16.14 -6.31
CA THR A 293 37.24 16.35 -6.53
C THR A 293 37.33 17.65 -7.28
N GLY A 294 37.52 18.73 -6.49
CA GLY A 294 37.88 20.02 -7.02
C GLY A 294 39.14 19.83 -7.86
N THR A 295 39.00 19.85 -9.18
CA THR A 295 40.10 20.19 -10.06
C THR A 295 40.31 21.67 -9.92
N ALA A 296 41.13 22.04 -8.90
CA ALA A 296 41.84 23.29 -8.96
C ALA A 296 42.84 23.14 -10.12
N SER A 297 42.65 23.94 -11.17
CA SER A 297 43.68 24.28 -12.15
C SER A 297 43.42 25.71 -12.61
#